data_b3c49e5cad92934802bd89f32804116c
#
_entry.id   b3c49e5cad92934802bd89f32804116c
#
_cell.length_a   1.000
_cell.length_b   1.000
_cell.length_c   1.000
_cell.angle_alpha   90.00
_cell.angle_beta   90.00
_cell.angle_gamma   90.00
#
_symmetry.space_group_name_H-M   'P 1'
#
loop_
_entity.id
_entity.type
_entity.pdbx_description
1 polymer ?
#
loop_
_entity_poly.entity_id
_entity_poly.type
_entity_poly.pdbx_seq_one_letter_code
_entity_poly.pdbx_strand_id
1 'polypeptide(L)'
;MTTYNGELFLREQLDSILCQTYPIHELIVQDDCSTDNTVEIIKEYATRHPFIKLYVNEHNLGFNTNFKTAVMKATGDYVAIADQDDIWFPEKIEKQVQAIRDHDICCSPCIKGSTMENAHLYKYKFCFENQLFASIYGHTMLCQRSFIQNEEYWLPSIWYDWSLSIYAYLNNGVAVVNEPLNLHRQHEQEVSQVDYGSHNILSPYINGYTKYRQLQKDSNWQLVYNLILTNTTDKQPLVHQFCKLLLKEGLLSLFRLCCLCLKHREKVYPTRQTHGIMGAVRGFFFPFIHAYYTNIYKNCL
;
A
#
# COMPACT_ATOMS: atom_id res chain seq x y z
N MET A 1 -9.34 -9.46 7.00
CA MET A 1 -9.90 -8.12 7.31
C MET A 1 -9.42 -7.69 8.67
N THR A 2 -9.08 -6.43 8.85
CA THR A 2 -8.86 -5.84 10.18
C THR A 2 -9.92 -4.78 10.45
N THR A 3 -10.28 -4.60 11.73
CA THR A 3 -11.28 -3.61 12.16
C THR A 3 -10.81 -2.83 13.38
N TYR A 4 -11.19 -1.57 13.45
CA TYR A 4 -11.08 -0.70 14.62
C TYR A 4 -12.07 0.45 14.50
N ASN A 5 -13.09 0.48 15.35
CA ASN A 5 -14.17 1.50 15.36
C ASN A 5 -14.77 1.76 13.96
N GLY A 6 -15.16 0.68 13.28
CA GLY A 6 -15.59 0.69 11.88
C GLY A 6 -17.10 0.58 11.66
N GLU A 7 -17.93 0.74 12.69
CA GLU A 7 -19.39 0.48 12.64
C GLU A 7 -20.12 1.13 11.48
N LEU A 8 -19.62 2.31 11.02
CA LEU A 8 -20.30 3.11 9.99
C LEU A 8 -20.31 2.45 8.60
N PHE A 9 -19.24 1.76 8.22
CA PHE A 9 -19.05 1.26 6.85
C PHE A 9 -18.94 -0.27 6.77
N LEU A 10 -18.74 -0.93 7.91
CA LEU A 10 -18.42 -2.34 7.99
C LEU A 10 -19.47 -3.25 7.35
N ARG A 11 -20.77 -2.92 7.46
CA ARG A 11 -21.85 -3.72 6.85
C ARG A 11 -21.73 -3.75 5.33
N GLU A 12 -21.52 -2.59 4.70
CA GLU A 12 -21.38 -2.52 3.24
C GLU A 12 -20.14 -3.32 2.77
N GLN A 13 -19.05 -3.25 3.50
CA GLN A 13 -17.85 -4.02 3.18
C GLN A 13 -18.07 -5.52 3.34
N LEU A 14 -18.69 -5.97 4.44
CA LEU A 14 -19.01 -7.38 4.64
C LEU A 14 -19.94 -7.91 3.55
N ASP A 15 -21.00 -7.16 3.21
CA ASP A 15 -21.92 -7.52 2.13
C ASP A 15 -21.20 -7.62 0.78
N SER A 16 -20.26 -6.72 0.48
CA SER A 16 -19.48 -6.76 -0.75
C SER A 16 -18.57 -7.99 -0.85
N ILE A 17 -18.04 -8.45 0.29
CA ILE A 17 -17.25 -9.69 0.36
C ILE A 17 -18.15 -10.91 0.19
N LEU A 18 -19.33 -10.91 0.78
CA LEU A 18 -20.30 -12.00 0.63
C LEU A 18 -20.85 -12.13 -0.80
N CYS A 19 -20.82 -11.04 -1.57
CA CYS A 19 -21.27 -11.01 -2.97
C CYS A 19 -20.18 -11.41 -3.98
N GLN A 20 -19.00 -11.89 -3.54
CA GLN A 20 -17.95 -12.33 -4.48
C GLN A 20 -18.38 -13.53 -5.32
N THR A 21 -18.07 -13.48 -6.62
CA THR A 21 -18.32 -14.60 -7.57
C THR A 21 -17.43 -15.81 -7.30
N TYR A 22 -16.24 -15.58 -6.76
CA TYR A 22 -15.32 -16.63 -6.34
C TYR A 22 -15.63 -17.09 -4.91
N PRO A 23 -15.75 -18.39 -4.63
CA PRO A 23 -16.08 -18.90 -3.29
C PRO A 23 -15.04 -18.49 -2.25
N ILE A 24 -15.47 -17.82 -1.19
CA ILE A 24 -14.60 -17.44 -0.07
C ILE A 24 -14.51 -18.63 0.89
N HIS A 25 -13.30 -19.14 1.09
CA HIS A 25 -13.03 -20.24 2.02
C HIS A 25 -13.26 -19.85 3.47
N GLU A 26 -12.73 -18.70 3.85
CA GLU A 26 -12.88 -18.12 5.18
C GLU A 26 -12.71 -16.60 5.15
N LEU A 27 -13.35 -15.90 6.07
CA LEU A 27 -13.13 -14.48 6.35
C LEU A 27 -12.64 -14.34 7.79
N ILE A 28 -11.34 -14.12 7.95
CA ILE A 28 -10.74 -13.81 9.25
C ILE A 28 -10.90 -12.32 9.50
N VAL A 29 -11.61 -11.96 10.56
CA VAL A 29 -11.76 -10.60 11.03
C VAL A 29 -11.01 -10.46 12.34
N GLN A 30 -9.97 -9.62 12.34
CA GLN A 30 -9.16 -9.30 13.52
C GLN A 30 -9.52 -7.88 13.97
N ASP A 31 -10.24 -7.79 15.06
CA ASP A 31 -10.63 -6.52 15.66
C ASP A 31 -9.57 -6.01 16.64
N ASP A 32 -9.22 -4.74 16.52
CA ASP A 32 -8.16 -4.11 17.29
C ASP A 32 -8.67 -3.40 18.56
N CYS A 33 -9.53 -4.08 19.32
CA CYS A 33 -10.13 -3.58 20.54
C CYS A 33 -11.10 -2.39 20.28
N SER A 34 -12.06 -2.57 19.37
CA SER A 34 -13.09 -1.58 19.09
C SER A 34 -13.96 -1.28 20.30
N THR A 35 -14.44 -0.03 20.41
CA THR A 35 -15.29 0.46 21.49
C THR A 35 -16.69 0.86 21.03
N ASP A 36 -16.94 0.81 19.72
CA ASP A 36 -18.24 1.01 19.08
C ASP A 36 -18.95 -0.33 18.80
N ASN A 37 -19.98 -0.36 17.95
CA ASN A 37 -20.72 -1.58 17.62
C ASN A 37 -20.03 -2.51 16.61
N THR A 38 -18.75 -2.29 16.27
CA THR A 38 -18.01 -3.09 15.29
C THR A 38 -18.07 -4.58 15.61
N VAL A 39 -17.73 -4.97 16.83
CA VAL A 39 -17.69 -6.37 17.28
C VAL A 39 -19.06 -7.04 17.20
N GLU A 40 -20.11 -6.32 17.60
CA GLU A 40 -21.50 -6.79 17.56
C GLU A 40 -21.97 -7.03 16.12
N ILE A 41 -21.63 -6.13 15.20
CA ILE A 41 -21.91 -6.28 13.76
C ILE A 41 -21.25 -7.56 13.22
N ILE A 42 -19.96 -7.79 13.53
CA ILE A 42 -19.25 -8.97 13.04
C ILE A 42 -19.86 -10.26 13.60
N LYS A 43 -20.24 -10.29 14.88
CA LYS A 43 -20.92 -11.43 15.51
C LYS A 43 -22.25 -11.75 14.84
N GLU A 44 -23.04 -10.73 14.49
CA GLU A 44 -24.27 -10.89 13.74
C GLU A 44 -24.04 -11.59 12.40
N TYR A 45 -23.03 -11.15 11.63
CA TYR A 45 -22.67 -11.78 10.35
C TYR A 45 -22.11 -13.19 10.53
N ALA A 46 -21.25 -13.42 11.51
CA ALA A 46 -20.68 -14.75 11.81
C ALA A 46 -21.75 -15.79 12.20
N THR A 47 -22.85 -15.37 12.83
CA THR A 47 -23.98 -16.26 13.14
C THR A 47 -24.67 -16.76 11.87
N ARG A 48 -24.75 -15.96 10.83
CA ARG A 48 -25.37 -16.31 9.54
C ARG A 48 -24.38 -16.97 8.57
N HIS A 49 -23.09 -16.68 8.72
CA HIS A 49 -22.01 -17.12 7.84
C HIS A 49 -20.87 -17.76 8.66
N PRO A 50 -20.91 -19.07 8.96
CA PRO A 50 -19.94 -19.75 9.85
C PRO A 50 -18.48 -19.72 9.38
N PHE A 51 -18.21 -19.35 8.13
CA PHE A 51 -16.86 -19.15 7.63
C PHE A 51 -16.24 -17.80 8.06
N ILE A 52 -17.02 -16.88 8.64
CA ILE A 52 -16.52 -15.65 9.26
C ILE A 52 -16.01 -15.97 10.65
N LYS A 53 -14.73 -15.72 10.89
CA LYS A 53 -14.04 -16.02 12.16
C LYS A 53 -13.59 -14.71 12.79
N LEU A 54 -14.22 -14.33 13.90
CA LEU A 54 -13.87 -13.12 14.66
C LEU A 54 -12.82 -13.42 15.72
N TYR A 55 -11.81 -12.57 15.76
CA TYR A 55 -10.81 -12.49 16.82
C TYR A 55 -10.74 -11.04 17.32
N VAL A 56 -10.72 -10.85 18.63
CA VAL A 56 -10.66 -9.52 19.26
C VAL A 56 -9.38 -9.43 20.07
N ASN A 57 -8.60 -8.36 19.85
CA ASN A 57 -7.41 -8.09 20.62
C ASN A 57 -7.78 -7.58 22.03
N GLU A 58 -6.94 -7.87 23.01
CA GLU A 58 -7.10 -7.37 24.39
C GLU A 58 -6.83 -5.87 24.50
N HIS A 59 -6.03 -5.32 23.59
CA HIS A 59 -5.70 -3.90 23.47
C HIS A 59 -5.38 -3.55 22.01
N ASN A 60 -5.39 -2.28 21.67
CA ASN A 60 -5.05 -1.82 20.33
C ASN A 60 -3.56 -2.08 20.02
N LEU A 61 -3.30 -2.87 18.97
CA LEU A 61 -1.96 -3.26 18.50
C LEU A 61 -1.43 -2.37 17.37
N GLY A 62 -2.30 -1.55 16.80
CA GLY A 62 -2.04 -0.78 15.59
C GLY A 62 -2.18 -1.60 14.30
N PHE A 63 -2.47 -0.93 13.20
CA PHE A 63 -2.90 -1.57 11.94
C PHE A 63 -1.89 -2.59 11.39
N ASN A 64 -0.58 -2.30 11.40
CA ASN A 64 0.45 -3.22 10.90
C ASN A 64 0.43 -4.57 11.65
N THR A 65 0.45 -4.52 12.99
CA THR A 65 0.45 -5.72 13.83
C THR A 65 -0.88 -6.46 13.72
N ASN A 66 -1.98 -5.72 13.63
CA ASN A 66 -3.32 -6.28 13.50
C ASN A 66 -3.48 -7.05 12.19
N PHE A 67 -3.02 -6.48 11.04
CA PHE A 67 -2.99 -7.18 9.76
C PHE A 67 -2.09 -8.42 9.80
N LYS A 68 -0.87 -8.32 10.33
CA LYS A 68 0.02 -9.49 10.49
C LYS A 68 -0.66 -10.61 11.29
N THR A 69 -1.26 -10.25 12.42
CA THR A 69 -1.95 -11.21 13.29
C THR A 69 -3.12 -11.92 12.59
N ALA A 70 -3.90 -11.18 11.78
CA ALA A 70 -4.97 -11.76 10.98
C ALA A 70 -4.43 -12.73 9.91
N VAL A 71 -3.43 -12.29 9.16
CA VAL A 71 -2.84 -13.05 8.05
C VAL A 71 -2.24 -14.36 8.51
N MET A 72 -1.57 -14.40 9.68
CA MET A 72 -0.97 -15.62 10.22
C MET A 72 -1.99 -16.70 10.60
N LYS A 73 -3.29 -16.34 10.69
CA LYS A 73 -4.37 -17.30 10.95
C LYS A 73 -4.97 -17.89 9.67
N ALA A 74 -4.65 -17.32 8.50
CA ALA A 74 -5.24 -17.75 7.25
C ALA A 74 -4.80 -19.15 6.82
N THR A 75 -5.74 -19.95 6.31
CA THR A 75 -5.53 -21.34 5.88
C THR A 75 -5.77 -21.58 4.39
N GLY A 76 -6.43 -20.66 3.68
CA GLY A 76 -6.65 -20.72 2.23
C GLY A 76 -5.34 -20.62 1.43
N ASP A 77 -5.34 -21.00 0.16
CA ASP A 77 -4.15 -20.94 -0.70
C ASP A 77 -3.73 -19.50 -0.99
N TYR A 78 -4.70 -18.60 -1.04
CA TYR A 78 -4.52 -17.18 -1.24
C TYR A 78 -5.06 -16.38 -0.07
N VAL A 79 -4.49 -15.21 0.18
CA VAL A 79 -4.94 -14.26 1.18
C VAL A 79 -5.22 -12.91 0.52
N ALA A 80 -6.48 -12.48 0.53
CA ALA A 80 -6.87 -11.14 0.12
C ALA A 80 -6.94 -10.22 1.34
N ILE A 81 -6.37 -9.03 1.23
CA ILE A 81 -6.40 -8.03 2.29
C ILE A 81 -7.65 -7.16 2.13
N ALA A 82 -8.37 -6.95 3.22
CA ALA A 82 -9.58 -6.14 3.27
C ALA A 82 -9.51 -5.12 4.41
N ASP A 83 -9.73 -3.85 4.08
CA ASP A 83 -10.00 -2.81 5.05
C ASP A 83 -11.50 -2.84 5.43
N GLN A 84 -11.90 -2.20 6.51
CA GLN A 84 -13.27 -2.28 7.06
C GLN A 84 -14.30 -1.39 6.34
N ASP A 85 -13.84 -0.48 5.49
CA ASP A 85 -14.56 0.69 4.99
C ASP A 85 -14.62 0.80 3.46
N ASP A 86 -14.01 -0.16 2.75
CA ASP A 86 -14.02 -0.25 1.29
C ASP A 86 -15.32 -0.91 0.74
N ILE A 87 -15.42 -1.04 -0.57
CA ILE A 87 -16.41 -1.89 -1.24
C ILE A 87 -15.71 -2.69 -2.33
N TRP A 88 -15.77 -4.02 -2.25
CA TRP A 88 -15.24 -4.90 -3.27
C TRP A 88 -16.22 -5.10 -4.42
N PHE A 89 -15.73 -5.08 -5.66
CA PHE A 89 -16.57 -5.44 -6.80
C PHE A 89 -16.72 -6.96 -6.88
N PRO A 90 -17.86 -7.47 -7.36
CA PRO A 90 -18.19 -8.90 -7.26
C PRO A 90 -17.13 -9.85 -7.84
N GLU A 91 -16.45 -9.46 -8.89
CA GLU A 91 -15.47 -10.29 -9.60
C GLU A 91 -14.02 -10.11 -9.11
N LYS A 92 -13.80 -9.36 -7.99
CA LYS A 92 -12.46 -9.02 -7.53
C LYS A 92 -11.60 -10.25 -7.31
N ILE A 93 -12.04 -11.16 -6.46
CA ILE A 93 -11.24 -12.35 -6.10
C ILE A 93 -11.06 -13.27 -7.31
N GLU A 94 -12.10 -13.48 -8.09
CA GLU A 94 -12.02 -14.32 -9.28
C GLU A 94 -10.96 -13.86 -10.26
N LYS A 95 -10.97 -12.56 -10.63
CA LYS A 95 -10.00 -11.97 -11.55
C LYS A 95 -8.57 -12.00 -10.99
N GLN A 96 -8.41 -11.76 -9.70
CA GLN A 96 -7.09 -11.80 -9.07
C GLN A 96 -6.53 -13.21 -8.98
N VAL A 97 -7.36 -14.23 -8.66
CA VAL A 97 -6.95 -15.65 -8.66
C VAL A 97 -6.53 -16.11 -10.06
N GLN A 98 -7.27 -15.71 -11.10
CA GLN A 98 -6.90 -16.01 -12.49
C GLN A 98 -5.60 -15.35 -12.94
N ALA A 99 -5.28 -14.16 -12.39
CA ALA A 99 -4.12 -13.37 -12.81
C ALA A 99 -2.84 -13.67 -12.02
N ILE A 100 -2.92 -14.10 -10.75
CA ILE A 100 -1.77 -14.22 -9.86
C ILE A 100 -0.74 -15.26 -10.33
N ARG A 101 -1.18 -16.40 -10.82
CA ARG A 101 -0.31 -17.52 -11.29
C ARG A 101 0.87 -17.75 -10.32
N ASP A 102 2.11 -17.62 -10.83
CA ASP A 102 3.34 -17.84 -10.05
C ASP A 102 3.85 -16.57 -9.34
N HIS A 103 3.12 -15.43 -9.42
CA HIS A 103 3.52 -14.21 -8.75
C HIS A 103 3.16 -14.26 -7.26
N ASP A 104 3.91 -13.54 -6.45
CA ASP A 104 3.68 -13.47 -4.99
C ASP A 104 2.44 -12.67 -4.63
N ILE A 105 2.18 -11.60 -5.39
CA ILE A 105 1.04 -10.70 -5.22
C ILE A 105 0.32 -10.50 -6.56
N CYS A 106 -1.00 -10.41 -6.53
CA CYS A 106 -1.81 -9.82 -7.57
C CYS A 106 -2.50 -8.57 -7.03
N CYS A 107 -2.48 -7.49 -7.79
CA CYS A 107 -3.12 -6.23 -7.42
C CYS A 107 -3.89 -5.62 -8.58
N SER A 108 -4.65 -4.57 -8.30
CA SER A 108 -5.42 -3.81 -9.28
C SER A 108 -5.40 -2.32 -8.95
N PRO A 109 -5.69 -1.42 -9.90
CA PRO A 109 -6.13 -0.08 -9.56
C PRO A 109 -7.42 -0.14 -8.72
N CYS A 110 -7.73 0.95 -8.03
CA CYS A 110 -9.00 1.15 -7.34
C CYS A 110 -9.68 2.43 -7.85
N ILE A 111 -10.96 2.59 -7.56
CA ILE A 111 -11.59 3.91 -7.62
C ILE A 111 -11.58 4.52 -6.22
N LYS A 112 -11.47 5.86 -6.14
CA LYS A 112 -11.47 6.60 -4.87
C LYS A 112 -12.61 7.58 -4.82
N GLY A 113 -13.34 7.60 -3.72
CA GLY A 113 -14.44 8.53 -3.49
C GLY A 113 -15.17 8.21 -2.19
N SER A 114 -16.01 9.10 -1.71
CA SER A 114 -16.86 8.83 -0.55
C SER A 114 -18.05 7.92 -0.91
N THR A 115 -18.45 7.91 -2.19
CA THR A 115 -19.50 7.05 -2.75
C THR A 115 -19.12 6.60 -4.15
N MET A 116 -19.85 5.61 -4.71
CA MET A 116 -19.65 5.17 -6.10
C MET A 116 -19.89 6.29 -7.14
N GLU A 117 -20.80 7.23 -6.84
CA GLU A 117 -21.21 8.29 -7.77
C GLU A 117 -20.14 9.36 -7.93
N ASN A 118 -19.38 9.66 -6.88
CA ASN A 118 -18.32 10.66 -6.91
C ASN A 118 -16.90 10.04 -7.03
N ALA A 119 -16.83 8.73 -7.19
CA ALA A 119 -15.57 8.02 -7.27
C ALA A 119 -14.87 8.27 -8.62
N HIS A 120 -13.56 8.33 -8.57
CA HIS A 120 -12.70 8.47 -9.75
C HIS A 120 -11.57 7.44 -9.75
N LEU A 121 -11.14 7.04 -10.95
CA LEU A 121 -10.05 6.07 -11.10
C LEU A 121 -8.75 6.63 -10.51
N TYR A 122 -8.21 5.93 -9.52
CA TYR A 122 -6.88 6.20 -9.01
C TYR A 122 -5.84 5.50 -9.89
N LYS A 123 -5.11 6.30 -10.67
CA LYS A 123 -4.06 5.78 -11.56
C LYS A 123 -2.80 5.48 -10.76
N TYR A 124 -2.47 4.22 -10.66
CA TYR A 124 -1.26 3.73 -10.00
C TYR A 124 -0.26 3.17 -11.03
N LYS A 125 1.02 3.14 -10.69
CA LYS A 125 2.07 2.56 -11.55
C LYS A 125 2.63 1.31 -10.88
N PHE A 126 2.26 0.18 -11.42
CA PHE A 126 2.69 -1.12 -10.92
C PHE A 126 4.05 -1.50 -11.52
N CYS A 127 5.11 -0.86 -11.05
CA CYS A 127 6.48 -1.20 -11.42
C CYS A 127 7.42 -0.97 -10.23
N PHE A 128 8.53 -1.68 -10.19
CA PHE A 128 9.42 -1.61 -9.03
C PHE A 128 10.02 -0.22 -8.82
N GLU A 129 10.31 0.51 -9.89
CA GLU A 129 10.82 1.88 -9.80
C GLU A 129 9.84 2.82 -9.07
N ASN A 130 8.53 2.59 -9.22
CA ASN A 130 7.51 3.35 -8.47
C ASN A 130 7.50 2.96 -6.99
N GLN A 131 7.70 1.67 -6.67
CA GLN A 131 7.72 1.16 -5.29
C GLN A 131 8.86 1.74 -4.45
N LEU A 132 9.86 2.34 -5.05
CA LEU A 132 10.87 3.10 -4.30
C LEU A 132 10.29 4.36 -3.65
N PHE A 133 9.10 4.81 -4.08
CA PHE A 133 8.52 6.10 -3.69
C PHE A 133 7.04 6.02 -3.28
N ALA A 134 6.40 4.89 -3.48
CA ALA A 134 4.99 4.69 -3.20
C ALA A 134 4.69 3.22 -2.92
N SER A 135 3.69 2.94 -2.11
CA SER A 135 3.21 1.58 -1.83
C SER A 135 2.08 1.16 -2.77
N ILE A 136 1.96 -0.12 -3.08
CA ILE A 136 0.70 -0.72 -3.55
C ILE A 136 -0.23 -0.78 -2.33
N TYR A 137 -1.46 -0.31 -2.46
CA TYR A 137 -2.40 -0.34 -1.35
C TYR A 137 -2.77 -1.77 -0.96
N GLY A 138 -2.72 -2.07 0.34
CA GLY A 138 -3.01 -3.39 0.89
C GLY A 138 -4.36 -3.93 0.44
N HIS A 139 -5.42 -3.13 0.53
CA HIS A 139 -6.78 -3.51 0.15
C HIS A 139 -6.95 -3.89 -1.34
N THR A 140 -5.95 -3.64 -2.18
CA THR A 140 -5.94 -4.08 -3.58
C THR A 140 -5.24 -5.41 -3.79
N MET A 141 -4.59 -5.97 -2.76
CA MET A 141 -3.74 -7.16 -2.87
C MET A 141 -4.51 -8.47 -2.66
N LEU A 142 -4.17 -9.45 -3.51
CA LEU A 142 -4.32 -10.89 -3.28
C LEU A 142 -2.91 -11.48 -3.28
N CYS A 143 -2.55 -12.22 -2.25
CA CYS A 143 -1.21 -12.76 -2.07
C CYS A 143 -1.22 -14.29 -2.04
N GLN A 144 -0.14 -14.92 -2.48
CA GLN A 144 0.13 -16.32 -2.14
C GLN A 144 0.24 -16.44 -0.62
N ARG A 145 -0.43 -17.42 0.00
CA ARG A 145 -0.35 -17.62 1.45
C ARG A 145 1.08 -17.86 1.92
N SER A 146 1.83 -18.70 1.21
CA SER A 146 3.23 -19.00 1.53
C SER A 146 4.13 -17.76 1.51
N PHE A 147 3.82 -16.78 0.67
CA PHE A 147 4.54 -15.50 0.61
C PHE A 147 4.15 -14.61 1.79
N ILE A 148 2.86 -14.32 1.95
CA ILE A 148 2.41 -13.31 2.93
C ILE A 148 2.59 -13.76 4.39
N GLN A 149 2.62 -15.07 4.66
CA GLN A 149 2.89 -15.62 5.99
C GLN A 149 4.38 -15.72 6.32
N ASN A 150 5.29 -15.33 5.41
CA ASN A 150 6.70 -15.23 5.78
C ASN A 150 6.93 -13.99 6.66
N GLU A 151 7.26 -14.22 7.93
CA GLU A 151 7.43 -13.17 8.93
C GLU A 151 8.54 -12.17 8.58
N GLU A 152 9.58 -12.59 7.86
CA GLU A 152 10.69 -11.73 7.43
C GLU A 152 10.23 -10.61 6.48
N TYR A 153 9.10 -10.79 5.79
CA TYR A 153 8.55 -9.81 4.85
C TYR A 153 7.74 -8.70 5.53
N TRP A 154 7.53 -8.80 6.82
CA TRP A 154 6.85 -7.81 7.65
C TRP A 154 7.87 -6.94 8.38
N LEU A 155 8.48 -6.00 7.68
CA LEU A 155 9.50 -5.12 8.27
C LEU A 155 8.90 -4.28 9.41
N PRO A 156 9.53 -4.30 10.61
CA PRO A 156 9.06 -3.48 11.71
C PRO A 156 9.17 -1.99 11.34
N SER A 157 8.24 -1.17 11.80
CA SER A 157 8.19 0.28 11.55
C SER A 157 8.06 0.70 10.08
N ILE A 158 7.78 -0.23 9.18
CA ILE A 158 7.44 0.01 7.77
C ILE A 158 5.99 -0.41 7.55
N TRP A 159 5.23 0.36 6.79
CA TRP A 159 3.88 -0.02 6.40
C TRP A 159 3.90 -1.38 5.70
N TYR A 160 3.06 -2.30 6.18
CA TYR A 160 3.07 -3.69 5.74
C TYR A 160 2.91 -3.85 4.22
N ASP A 161 2.04 -3.04 3.62
CA ASP A 161 1.75 -3.08 2.19
C ASP A 161 2.97 -2.65 1.35
N TRP A 162 3.74 -1.67 1.84
CA TRP A 162 5.00 -1.29 1.21
C TRP A 162 6.07 -2.36 1.38
N SER A 163 6.21 -2.90 2.58
CA SER A 163 7.15 -4.00 2.87
C SER A 163 6.87 -5.21 1.97
N LEU A 164 5.62 -5.70 1.95
CA LEU A 164 5.22 -6.84 1.13
C LEU A 164 5.42 -6.58 -0.36
N SER A 165 5.07 -5.39 -0.87
CA SER A 165 5.27 -5.08 -2.29
C SER A 165 6.75 -5.06 -2.69
N ILE A 166 7.64 -4.56 -1.83
CA ILE A 166 9.09 -4.61 -2.06
C ILE A 166 9.56 -6.05 -2.17
N TYR A 167 9.23 -6.90 -1.19
CA TYR A 167 9.64 -8.30 -1.21
C TYR A 167 9.05 -9.07 -2.40
N ALA A 168 7.83 -8.77 -2.81
CA ALA A 168 7.27 -9.39 -4.02
C ALA A 168 8.09 -9.03 -5.27
N TYR A 169 8.47 -7.76 -5.46
CA TYR A 169 9.31 -7.35 -6.59
C TYR A 169 10.75 -7.93 -6.52
N LEU A 170 11.23 -8.25 -5.33
CA LEU A 170 12.53 -8.92 -5.16
C LEU A 170 12.47 -10.43 -5.42
N ASN A 171 11.29 -11.05 -5.30
CA ASN A 171 11.05 -12.50 -5.48
C ASN A 171 10.35 -12.80 -6.82
N ASN A 172 9.10 -13.28 -6.78
CA ASN A 172 8.37 -13.73 -7.98
C ASN A 172 7.55 -12.62 -8.65
N GLY A 173 7.55 -11.41 -8.10
CA GLY A 173 6.94 -10.25 -8.71
C GLY A 173 5.47 -10.05 -8.38
N VAL A 174 4.88 -9.09 -9.09
CA VAL A 174 3.51 -8.63 -8.90
C VAL A 174 2.74 -8.76 -10.21
N ALA A 175 1.65 -9.52 -10.19
CA ALA A 175 0.66 -9.56 -11.26
C ALA A 175 -0.29 -8.36 -11.16
N VAL A 176 -0.84 -7.90 -12.28
CA VAL A 176 -1.74 -6.75 -12.30
C VAL A 176 -2.99 -7.05 -13.12
N VAL A 177 -4.16 -6.87 -12.50
CA VAL A 177 -5.44 -6.78 -13.21
C VAL A 177 -5.65 -5.31 -13.59
N ASN A 178 -5.76 -4.99 -14.88
CA ASN A 178 -5.75 -3.61 -15.39
C ASN A 178 -7.09 -2.85 -15.27
N GLU A 179 -7.99 -3.32 -14.44
CA GLU A 179 -9.28 -2.66 -14.16
C GLU A 179 -9.46 -2.48 -12.65
N PRO A 180 -10.22 -1.46 -12.20
CA PRO A 180 -10.48 -1.28 -10.79
C PRO A 180 -11.38 -2.41 -10.26
N LEU A 181 -11.00 -2.96 -9.10
CA LEU A 181 -11.71 -4.08 -8.48
C LEU A 181 -12.31 -3.74 -7.12
N ASN A 182 -12.13 -2.51 -6.65
CA ASN A 182 -12.78 -2.01 -5.43
C ASN A 182 -12.89 -0.49 -5.42
N LEU A 183 -13.84 0.00 -4.64
CA LEU A 183 -13.91 1.38 -4.17
C LEU A 183 -13.08 1.50 -2.89
N HIS A 184 -12.06 2.35 -2.91
CA HIS A 184 -11.41 2.85 -1.70
C HIS A 184 -12.20 4.07 -1.21
N ARG A 185 -12.91 3.86 -0.10
CA ARG A 185 -13.78 4.89 0.45
C ARG A 185 -12.97 5.99 1.13
N GLN A 186 -13.27 7.24 0.79
CA GLN A 186 -12.66 8.40 1.42
C GLN A 186 -13.58 9.00 2.47
N HIS A 187 -13.11 9.11 3.72
CA HIS A 187 -13.84 9.71 4.84
C HIS A 187 -12.86 10.33 5.85
N GLU A 188 -13.36 11.16 6.76
CA GLU A 188 -12.52 11.95 7.69
C GLU A 188 -11.68 11.11 8.68
N GLN A 189 -12.04 9.86 8.92
CA GLN A 189 -11.38 8.97 9.89
C GLN A 189 -10.31 8.06 9.24
N GLU A 190 -9.97 8.24 7.96
CA GLU A 190 -8.93 7.44 7.31
C GLU A 190 -7.57 7.62 7.98
N VAL A 191 -6.89 6.50 8.30
CA VAL A 191 -5.51 6.50 8.82
C VAL A 191 -4.53 7.10 7.82
N SER A 192 -4.82 6.96 6.52
CA SER A 192 -3.97 7.43 5.42
C SER A 192 -4.15 8.90 5.09
N GLN A 193 -5.09 9.62 5.70
CA GLN A 193 -5.25 11.05 5.45
C GLN A 193 -4.02 11.83 5.91
N VAL A 194 -3.26 12.27 4.94
CA VAL A 194 -2.23 13.29 5.15
C VAL A 194 -2.95 14.64 5.09
N ASP A 195 -3.02 15.32 6.21
CA ASP A 195 -3.43 16.74 6.21
C ASP A 195 -2.41 17.54 5.41
N TYR A 196 -2.72 17.74 4.14
CA TYR A 196 -1.89 18.58 3.27
C TYR A 196 -2.04 20.07 3.56
N GLY A 197 -2.85 20.50 4.54
CA GLY A 197 -3.06 21.88 4.91
C GLY A 197 -3.09 22.83 3.69
N SER A 198 -3.31 24.11 3.86
CA SER A 198 -3.19 25.09 2.77
C SER A 198 -1.71 25.36 2.42
N HIS A 199 -1.02 24.35 1.85
CA HIS A 199 0.38 24.52 1.49
C HIS A 199 0.53 25.32 0.20
N ASN A 200 1.38 26.34 0.27
CA ASN A 200 1.86 27.05 -0.91
C ASN A 200 2.47 26.02 -1.89
N ILE A 201 2.07 26.08 -3.16
CA ILE A 201 2.54 25.18 -4.24
C ILE A 201 4.07 25.12 -4.33
N LEU A 202 4.77 26.17 -3.87
CA LEU A 202 6.23 26.24 -3.88
C LEU A 202 6.88 25.57 -2.66
N SER A 203 6.14 25.27 -1.59
CA SER A 203 6.69 24.69 -0.34
C SER A 203 7.48 23.39 -0.56
N PRO A 204 7.06 22.43 -1.39
CA PRO A 204 7.84 21.23 -1.66
C PRO A 204 9.20 21.52 -2.32
N TYR A 205 9.28 22.55 -3.13
CA TYR A 205 10.52 22.94 -3.82
C TYR A 205 11.50 23.68 -2.91
N ILE A 206 10.98 24.48 -1.96
CA ILE A 206 11.79 25.27 -1.03
C ILE A 206 12.24 24.41 0.14
N ASN A 207 11.32 23.70 0.78
CA ASN A 207 11.57 22.95 2.02
C ASN A 207 11.95 21.47 1.77
N GLY A 208 11.72 20.98 0.55
CA GLY A 208 11.95 19.57 0.22
C GLY A 208 13.41 19.14 0.35
N TYR A 209 14.38 20.02 0.08
CA TYR A 209 15.79 19.70 0.27
C TYR A 209 16.12 19.37 1.75
N THR A 210 15.66 20.20 2.68
CA THR A 210 15.87 19.96 4.11
C THR A 210 15.21 18.66 4.55
N LYS A 211 13.97 18.41 4.12
CA LYS A 211 13.25 17.16 4.38
C LYS A 211 13.97 15.95 3.80
N TYR A 212 14.45 16.02 2.56
CA TYR A 212 15.23 14.97 1.93
C TYR A 212 16.49 14.62 2.73
N ARG A 213 17.23 15.64 3.20
CA ARG A 213 18.42 15.44 4.03
C ARG A 213 18.11 14.81 5.41
N GLN A 214 16.93 15.10 5.97
CA GLN A 214 16.44 14.45 7.19
C GLN A 214 16.12 12.97 6.93
N LEU A 215 15.39 12.67 5.83
CA LEU A 215 15.05 11.30 5.45
C LEU A 215 16.28 10.43 5.17
N GLN A 216 17.32 10.98 4.54
CA GLN A 216 18.54 10.20 4.30
C GLN A 216 19.21 9.68 5.60
N LYS A 217 18.93 10.31 6.75
CA LYS A 217 19.43 9.90 8.07
C LYS A 217 18.45 9.03 8.85
N ASP A 218 17.25 8.84 8.31
CA ASP A 218 16.21 8.03 8.94
C ASP A 218 16.57 6.54 8.84
N SER A 219 16.38 5.80 9.94
CA SER A 219 16.73 4.38 10.02
C SER A 219 15.89 3.51 9.08
N ASN A 220 14.61 3.85 8.90
CA ASN A 220 13.72 3.13 8.00
C ASN A 220 14.08 3.35 6.53
N TRP A 221 14.47 4.60 6.19
CA TRP A 221 15.04 4.90 4.87
C TRP A 221 16.26 4.05 4.58
N GLN A 222 17.22 4.03 5.51
CA GLN A 222 18.44 3.25 5.37
C GLN A 222 18.15 1.75 5.28
N LEU A 223 17.25 1.23 6.12
CA LEU A 223 16.84 -0.17 6.11
C LEU A 223 16.30 -0.58 4.74
N VAL A 224 15.29 0.13 4.24
CA VAL A 224 14.60 -0.25 3.01
C VAL A 224 15.51 -0.15 1.79
N TYR A 225 16.21 0.97 1.60
CA TYR A 225 17.02 1.12 0.40
C TYR A 225 18.30 0.27 0.42
N ASN A 226 18.86 -0.07 1.60
CA ASN A 226 19.92 -1.06 1.69
C ASN A 226 19.40 -2.46 1.38
N LEU A 227 18.23 -2.85 1.90
CA LEU A 227 17.59 -4.13 1.56
C LEU A 227 17.42 -4.27 0.04
N ILE A 228 16.85 -3.25 -0.61
CA ILE A 228 16.68 -3.29 -2.07
C ILE A 228 18.02 -3.31 -2.78
N LEU A 229 18.98 -2.47 -2.39
CA LEU A 229 20.29 -2.38 -3.01
C LEU A 229 21.07 -3.70 -2.96
N THR A 230 21.02 -4.41 -1.83
CA THR A 230 21.72 -5.69 -1.66
C THR A 230 21.09 -6.83 -2.45
N ASN A 231 19.79 -6.75 -2.73
CA ASN A 231 19.04 -7.79 -3.44
C ASN A 231 18.78 -7.47 -4.92
N THR A 232 19.16 -6.29 -5.38
CA THR A 232 19.06 -5.89 -6.80
C THR A 232 20.45 -5.75 -7.41
N THR A 233 20.71 -6.46 -8.51
CA THR A 233 21.97 -6.38 -9.25
C THR A 233 21.68 -6.21 -10.74
N ASP A 234 22.19 -7.12 -11.57
CA ASP A 234 22.07 -7.03 -13.03
C ASP A 234 20.63 -7.24 -13.56
N LYS A 235 19.76 -7.86 -12.75
CA LYS A 235 18.35 -8.09 -13.15
C LYS A 235 17.51 -6.83 -13.11
N GLN A 236 17.86 -5.86 -12.25
CA GLN A 236 17.09 -4.64 -12.01
C GLN A 236 18.02 -3.41 -11.93
N PRO A 237 18.78 -3.12 -12.99
CA PRO A 237 19.87 -2.14 -12.94
C PRO A 237 19.39 -0.72 -12.64
N LEU A 238 18.18 -0.36 -13.07
CA LEU A 238 17.62 0.96 -12.82
C LEU A 238 17.23 1.14 -11.35
N VAL A 239 16.58 0.17 -10.75
CA VAL A 239 16.22 0.17 -9.31
C VAL A 239 17.48 0.22 -8.46
N HIS A 240 18.48 -0.61 -8.78
CA HIS A 240 19.78 -0.61 -8.12
C HIS A 240 20.45 0.78 -8.18
N GLN A 241 20.45 1.43 -9.35
CA GLN A 241 21.00 2.76 -9.53
C GLN A 241 20.26 3.81 -8.69
N PHE A 242 18.92 3.75 -8.61
CA PHE A 242 18.13 4.62 -7.74
C PHE A 242 18.53 4.44 -6.29
N CYS A 243 18.53 3.22 -5.76
CA CYS A 243 18.86 2.95 -4.35
C CYS A 243 20.27 3.43 -4.00
N LYS A 244 21.25 3.20 -4.88
CA LYS A 244 22.62 3.70 -4.70
C LYS A 244 22.68 5.22 -4.59
N LEU A 245 21.87 5.96 -5.35
CA LEU A 245 21.81 7.42 -5.28
C LEU A 245 20.99 7.92 -4.09
N LEU A 246 19.92 7.23 -3.71
CA LEU A 246 19.09 7.55 -2.55
C LEU A 246 19.86 7.42 -1.22
N LEU A 247 20.76 6.44 -1.13
CA LEU A 247 21.60 6.21 0.04
C LEU A 247 22.84 7.11 0.08
N LYS A 248 23.30 7.57 -1.08
CA LYS A 248 24.55 8.33 -1.16
C LYS A 248 24.34 9.80 -0.84
N GLU A 249 25.05 10.31 0.17
CA GLU A 249 25.07 11.72 0.52
C GLU A 249 25.85 12.58 -0.48
N GLY A 250 25.58 13.89 -0.45
CA GLY A 250 26.30 14.90 -1.23
C GLY A 250 25.49 15.49 -2.39
N LEU A 251 25.82 16.75 -2.72
CA LEU A 251 25.11 17.52 -3.75
C LEU A 251 25.19 16.90 -5.15
N LEU A 252 26.35 16.33 -5.51
CA LEU A 252 26.52 15.68 -6.81
C LEU A 252 25.63 14.44 -6.95
N SER A 253 25.52 13.63 -5.88
CA SER A 253 24.66 12.45 -5.86
C SER A 253 23.19 12.84 -5.96
N LEU A 254 22.79 13.87 -5.24
CA LEU A 254 21.43 14.41 -5.30
C LEU A 254 21.10 14.97 -6.68
N PHE A 255 22.00 15.73 -7.31
CA PHE A 255 21.83 16.22 -8.68
C PHE A 255 21.66 15.05 -9.68
N ARG A 256 22.50 14.01 -9.56
CA ARG A 256 22.37 12.79 -10.38
C ARG A 256 21.04 12.08 -10.15
N LEU A 257 20.55 12.03 -8.91
CA LEU A 257 19.23 11.48 -8.58
C LEU A 257 18.11 12.30 -9.23
N CYS A 258 18.17 13.63 -9.17
CA CYS A 258 17.20 14.52 -9.84
C CYS A 258 17.19 14.29 -11.36
N CYS A 259 18.37 14.17 -11.99
CA CYS A 259 18.48 13.86 -13.42
C CYS A 259 17.90 12.47 -13.75
N LEU A 260 18.13 11.47 -12.89
CA LEU A 260 17.60 10.12 -13.06
C LEU A 260 16.06 10.12 -12.93
N CYS A 261 15.52 10.83 -11.93
CA CYS A 261 14.07 11.01 -11.76
C CYS A 261 13.45 11.74 -12.96
N LEU A 262 14.10 12.79 -13.49
CA LEU A 262 13.64 13.48 -14.69
C LEU A 262 13.57 12.54 -15.91
N LYS A 263 14.64 11.76 -16.13
CA LYS A 263 14.74 10.81 -17.25
C LYS A 263 13.68 9.73 -17.18
N HIS A 264 13.38 9.22 -15.98
CA HIS A 264 12.45 8.12 -15.73
C HIS A 264 11.16 8.56 -15.03
N ARG A 265 10.77 9.83 -15.17
CA ARG A 265 9.62 10.42 -14.47
C ARG A 265 8.30 9.67 -14.69
N GLU A 266 8.16 9.02 -15.83
CA GLU A 266 6.96 8.22 -16.13
C GLU A 266 6.86 6.94 -15.29
N LYS A 267 8.00 6.44 -14.82
CA LYS A 267 8.05 5.26 -13.95
C LYS A 267 7.95 5.63 -12.46
N VAL A 268 8.61 6.69 -12.03
CA VAL A 268 8.77 7.02 -10.61
C VAL A 268 7.67 7.96 -10.08
N TYR A 269 7.09 8.83 -10.92
CA TYR A 269 6.08 9.77 -10.46
C TYR A 269 4.69 9.09 -10.42
N PRO A 270 4.06 8.92 -9.23
CA PRO A 270 2.94 7.98 -9.09
C PRO A 270 1.67 8.40 -9.82
N THR A 271 1.27 9.68 -9.81
CA THR A 271 -0.14 10.01 -10.06
C THR A 271 -0.43 11.16 -11.03
N ARG A 272 0.57 11.90 -11.54
CA ARG A 272 0.28 13.13 -12.32
C ARG A 272 0.86 13.10 -13.72
N GLN A 273 0.35 14.00 -14.57
CA GLN A 273 0.90 14.21 -15.92
C GLN A 273 2.40 14.49 -15.84
N THR A 274 3.17 13.63 -16.50
CA THR A 274 4.63 13.69 -16.57
C THR A 274 5.11 14.36 -17.85
N HIS A 275 4.17 14.75 -18.73
CA HIS A 275 4.45 15.38 -20.03
C HIS A 275 4.61 16.90 -19.94
N GLY A 276 5.26 17.49 -20.95
CA GLY A 276 5.47 18.92 -21.06
C GLY A 276 6.50 19.48 -20.06
N ILE A 277 6.65 20.81 -20.08
CA ILE A 277 7.64 21.53 -19.26
C ILE A 277 7.39 21.31 -17.76
N MET A 278 6.14 21.42 -17.30
CA MET A 278 5.79 21.22 -15.90
C MET A 278 6.03 19.79 -15.43
N GLY A 279 5.81 18.80 -16.30
CA GLY A 279 6.15 17.41 -16.03
C GLY A 279 7.67 17.20 -15.89
N ALA A 280 8.45 17.89 -16.70
CA ALA A 280 9.92 17.86 -16.59
C ALA A 280 10.41 18.50 -15.28
N VAL A 281 9.89 19.69 -14.94
CA VAL A 281 10.21 20.36 -13.66
C VAL A 281 9.87 19.48 -12.46
N ARG A 282 8.66 18.93 -12.40
CA ARG A 282 8.25 18.00 -11.33
C ARG A 282 9.12 16.75 -11.30
N GLY A 283 9.45 16.19 -12.46
CA GLY A 283 10.33 15.01 -12.55
C GLY A 283 11.72 15.27 -11.99
N PHE A 284 12.31 16.44 -12.30
CA PHE A 284 13.62 16.83 -11.76
C PHE A 284 13.57 17.04 -10.23
N PHE A 285 12.58 17.76 -9.74
CA PHE A 285 12.42 18.03 -8.30
C PHE A 285 11.71 16.92 -7.54
N PHE A 286 11.45 15.76 -8.17
CA PHE A 286 10.70 14.68 -7.55
C PHE A 286 11.29 14.18 -6.21
N PRO A 287 12.62 14.06 -6.00
CA PRO A 287 13.16 13.69 -4.70
C PRO A 287 12.74 14.63 -3.57
N PHE A 288 12.63 15.94 -3.86
CA PHE A 288 12.20 16.94 -2.88
C PHE A 288 10.70 16.89 -2.64
N ILE A 289 9.92 16.74 -3.72
CA ILE A 289 8.46 16.62 -3.64
C ILE A 289 8.09 15.38 -2.83
N HIS A 290 8.73 14.25 -3.13
CA HIS A 290 8.53 13.00 -2.39
C HIS A 290 8.88 13.19 -0.91
N ALA A 291 10.06 13.70 -0.59
CA ALA A 291 10.50 13.90 0.78
C ALA A 291 9.61 14.86 1.57
N TYR A 292 8.98 15.82 0.91
CA TYR A 292 8.08 16.79 1.54
C TYR A 292 6.74 16.15 1.93
N TYR A 293 6.18 15.30 1.06
CA TYR A 293 4.84 14.73 1.25
C TYR A 293 4.83 13.34 1.86
N THR A 294 5.98 12.63 1.90
CA THR A 294 5.98 11.25 2.36
C THR A 294 5.81 11.13 3.86
N ASN A 295 4.97 10.20 4.28
CA ASN A 295 4.83 9.74 5.65
C ASN A 295 5.27 8.28 5.81
N ILE A 296 5.68 7.62 4.73
CA ILE A 296 5.98 6.17 4.68
C ILE A 296 7.05 5.76 5.71
N TYR A 297 7.96 6.68 6.04
CA TYR A 297 9.06 6.46 6.99
C TYR A 297 8.74 6.92 8.42
N LYS A 298 7.56 7.49 8.68
CA LYS A 298 7.15 7.83 10.03
C LYS A 298 6.69 6.56 10.74
N ASN A 299 7.08 6.42 12.01
CA ASN A 299 6.73 5.26 12.81
C ASN A 299 5.25 4.93 12.71
N CYS A 300 4.97 3.68 12.34
CA CYS A 300 3.63 3.10 12.32
C CYS A 300 3.28 2.60 13.75
N LEU A 301 3.35 3.50 14.72
CA LEU A 301 2.93 3.24 16.10
C LEU A 301 1.58 3.87 16.34
#